data_abbe8278283936f9ee399c83b821b35a
#
_entry.id   abbe8278283936f9ee399c83b821b35a
#
_cell.length_a   1.000
_cell.length_b   1.000
_cell.length_c   1.000
_cell.angle_alpha   90.00
_cell.angle_beta   90.00
_cell.angle_gamma   90.00
#
_symmetry.space_group_name_H-M   'P 1'
#
loop_
_entity.id
_entity.type
_entity.pdbx_description
1 polymer ?
#
loop_
_entity_poly.entity_id
_entity_poly.type
_entity_poly.pdbx_seq_one_letter_code
_entity_poly.pdbx_strand_id
1 'polypeptide(L)'
;MIQVKDRQKIGNLIRILMDWDKQKMAKELDISYNSLVTYESGRYNSQRIDKFYQFYYKELNIEKILVNVGCFRTFNKLNEYLGGK
;
A
#
# COMPACT_ATOMS: atom_id res chain seq x y z
N MET A 1 -13.75 -0.12 3.10
CA MET A 1 -12.76 -0.87 3.90
C MET A 1 -11.85 -1.68 3.00
N ILE A 2 -10.57 -1.68 3.29
CA ILE A 2 -9.59 -2.39 2.47
C ILE A 2 -9.67 -3.88 2.79
N GLN A 3 -9.82 -4.70 1.76
CA GLN A 3 -9.88 -6.14 1.94
C GLN A 3 -8.49 -6.73 2.13
N VAL A 4 -8.43 -7.84 2.86
CA VAL A 4 -7.15 -8.49 3.17
C VAL A 4 -6.36 -8.79 1.90
N LYS A 5 -7.03 -9.27 0.85
CA LYS A 5 -6.37 -9.61 -0.40
C LYS A 5 -5.75 -8.40 -1.11
N ASP A 6 -6.18 -7.20 -0.76
CA ASP A 6 -5.72 -5.97 -1.41
C ASP A 6 -4.66 -5.23 -0.60
N ARG A 7 -4.34 -5.69 0.60
CA ARG A 7 -3.41 -5.00 1.50
C ARG A 7 -2.04 -4.80 0.88
N GLN A 8 -1.49 -5.85 0.27
CA GLN A 8 -0.16 -5.77 -0.32
C GLN A 8 -0.15 -4.81 -1.50
N LYS A 9 -1.17 -4.89 -2.34
CA LYS A 9 -1.30 -4.02 -3.50
C LYS A 9 -1.37 -2.56 -3.07
N ILE A 10 -2.22 -2.27 -2.10
CA ILE A 10 -2.42 -0.91 -1.61
C ILE A 10 -1.17 -0.41 -0.87
N GLY A 11 -0.56 -1.28 -0.07
CA GLY A 11 0.68 -0.93 0.61
C GLY A 11 1.79 -0.58 -0.37
N ASN A 12 1.91 -1.35 -1.44
CA ASN A 12 2.89 -1.06 -2.49
C ASN A 12 2.62 0.30 -3.14
N LEU A 13 1.36 0.62 -3.39
CA LEU A 13 1.00 1.90 -3.96
C LEU A 13 1.35 3.06 -3.05
N ILE A 14 1.04 2.93 -1.78
CA ILE A 14 1.38 3.96 -0.80
C ILE A 14 2.88 4.19 -0.79
N ARG A 15 3.67 3.11 -0.77
CA ARG A 15 5.13 3.22 -0.74
C ARG A 15 5.68 3.90 -1.99
N ILE A 16 5.14 3.55 -3.16
CA ILE A 16 5.57 4.17 -4.40
C ILE A 16 5.24 5.67 -4.42
N LEU A 17 4.03 6.01 -4.04
CA LEU A 17 3.58 7.40 -4.07
C LEU A 17 4.27 8.26 -3.02
N MET A 18 4.64 7.67 -1.89
CA MET A 18 5.34 8.38 -0.82
C MET A 18 6.86 8.25 -0.91
N ASP A 19 7.34 7.47 -1.86
CA ASP A 19 8.78 7.18 -2.02
C ASP A 19 9.36 6.52 -0.76
N TRP A 20 8.64 5.54 -0.24
CA TRP A 20 9.04 4.78 0.94
C TRP A 20 9.39 3.35 0.55
N ASP A 21 10.34 2.74 1.28
CA ASP A 21 10.49 1.29 1.27
C ASP A 21 9.68 0.70 2.44
N LYS A 22 9.71 -0.62 2.56
CA LYS A 22 8.94 -1.28 3.64
C LYS A 22 9.46 -0.92 5.02
N GLN A 23 10.77 -0.75 5.16
CA GLN A 23 11.36 -0.39 6.44
C GLN A 23 10.91 1.01 6.87
N LYS A 24 10.90 1.94 5.94
CA LYS A 24 10.42 3.30 6.21
C LYS A 24 8.96 3.29 6.60
N MET A 25 8.14 2.51 5.88
CA MET A 25 6.72 2.42 6.18
C MET A 25 6.47 1.83 7.57
N ALA A 26 7.21 0.77 7.91
CA ALA A 26 7.10 0.18 9.25
C ALA A 26 7.47 1.19 10.32
N LYS A 27 8.51 1.98 10.07
CA LYS A 27 8.93 3.03 10.99
C LYS A 27 7.85 4.10 11.16
N GLU A 28 7.23 4.52 10.07
CA GLU A 28 6.13 5.49 10.13
C GLU A 28 4.94 4.95 10.90
N LEU A 29 4.71 3.65 10.81
CA LEU A 29 3.64 2.98 11.54
C LEU A 29 4.04 2.64 12.99
N ASP A 30 5.31 2.79 13.33
CA ASP A 30 5.85 2.42 14.64
C ASP A 30 5.64 0.94 14.93
N ILE A 31 5.92 0.09 13.94
CA ILE A 31 5.83 -1.37 14.05
C ILE A 31 7.10 -1.98 13.50
N SER A 32 7.29 -3.28 13.78
CA SER A 32 8.43 -4.00 13.22
C SER A 32 8.21 -4.30 11.74
N TYR A 33 9.30 -4.52 11.02
CA TYR A 33 9.24 -4.94 9.63
C TYR A 33 8.40 -6.21 9.48
N ASN A 34 8.61 -7.17 10.37
CA ASN A 34 7.86 -8.42 10.36
C ASN A 34 6.35 -8.20 10.51
N SER A 35 5.97 -7.30 11.40
CA SER A 35 4.55 -6.98 11.60
C SER A 35 3.93 -6.43 10.31
N LEU A 36 4.67 -5.58 9.61
CA LEU A 36 4.17 -5.04 8.34
C LEU A 36 3.99 -6.15 7.30
N VAL A 37 5.00 -7.02 7.16
CA VAL A 37 4.95 -8.10 6.19
C VAL A 37 3.80 -9.06 6.51
N THR A 38 3.63 -9.44 7.78
CA THR A 38 2.56 -10.36 8.16
C THR A 38 1.19 -9.72 8.03
N TYR A 39 1.09 -8.41 8.28
CA TYR A 39 -0.16 -7.70 8.05
C TYR A 39 -0.54 -7.74 6.56
N GLU A 40 0.39 -7.43 5.68
CA GLU A 40 0.09 -7.42 4.25
C GLU A 40 -0.17 -8.80 3.69
N SER A 41 0.37 -9.84 4.32
CA SER A 41 0.09 -11.22 3.92
C SER A 41 -1.27 -11.72 4.42
N GLY A 42 -1.92 -10.97 5.30
CA GLY A 42 -3.22 -11.36 5.85
C GLY A 42 -3.14 -12.19 7.11
N ARG A 43 -1.94 -12.44 7.64
CA ARG A 43 -1.76 -13.29 8.83
C ARG A 43 -1.81 -12.51 10.14
N TYR A 44 -1.88 -11.20 10.07
CA TYR A 44 -1.94 -10.36 11.25
C TYR A 44 -2.92 -9.23 10.99
N ASN A 45 -3.80 -8.96 11.94
CA ASN A 45 -4.79 -7.89 11.83
C ASN A 45 -4.53 -6.83 12.88
N SER A 46 -4.68 -5.57 12.50
CA SER A 46 -4.51 -4.44 13.39
C SER A 46 -5.38 -3.30 12.92
N GLN A 47 -6.26 -2.82 13.80
CA GLN A 47 -7.10 -1.67 13.48
C GLN A 47 -6.25 -0.42 13.23
N ARG A 48 -5.16 -0.28 13.94
CA ARG A 48 -4.27 0.87 13.78
C ARG A 48 -3.64 0.89 12.40
N ILE A 49 -3.19 -0.27 11.93
CA ILE A 49 -2.62 -0.38 10.59
C ILE A 49 -3.71 -0.20 9.54
N ASP A 50 -4.89 -0.78 9.75
CA ASP A 50 -6.02 -0.60 8.85
C ASP A 50 -6.35 0.87 8.65
N LYS A 51 -6.39 1.63 9.73
CA LYS A 51 -6.70 3.06 9.66
C LYS A 51 -5.63 3.84 8.90
N PHE A 52 -4.37 3.47 9.09
CA PHE A 52 -3.26 4.07 8.36
C PHE A 52 -3.41 3.84 6.86
N TYR A 53 -3.69 2.60 6.46
CA TYR A 53 -3.88 2.25 5.05
C TYR A 53 -5.08 2.97 4.46
N GLN A 54 -6.19 3.01 5.19
CA GLN A 54 -7.40 3.68 4.74
C GLN A 54 -7.19 5.18 4.58
N PHE A 55 -6.44 5.78 5.50
CA PHE A 55 -6.11 7.21 5.42
C PHE A 55 -5.37 7.53 4.12
N TYR A 56 -4.32 6.78 3.81
CA TYR A 56 -3.55 7.02 2.60
C TYR A 56 -4.30 6.58 1.34
N TYR A 57 -5.12 5.56 1.45
CA TYR A 57 -5.97 5.15 0.34
C TYR A 57 -6.82 6.32 -0.14
N LYS A 58 -7.38 7.06 0.80
CA LYS A 58 -8.21 8.21 0.50
C LYS A 58 -7.39 9.42 0.08
N GLU A 59 -6.35 9.74 0.86
CA GLU A 59 -5.53 10.94 0.63
C GLU A 59 -4.82 10.90 -0.72
N LEU A 60 -4.36 9.75 -1.13
CA LEU A 60 -3.61 9.59 -2.37
C LEU A 60 -4.50 9.22 -3.56
N ASN A 61 -5.80 9.18 -3.38
CA ASN A 61 -6.76 8.81 -4.42
C ASN A 61 -6.41 7.46 -5.06
N ILE A 62 -6.07 6.48 -4.25
CA ILE A 62 -5.63 5.19 -4.74
C ILE A 62 -6.75 4.50 -5.52
N GLU A 63 -8.01 4.69 -5.11
CA GLU A 63 -9.14 4.15 -5.84
C GLU A 63 -9.14 4.59 -7.29
N LYS A 64 -8.88 5.87 -7.54
CA LYS A 64 -8.82 6.40 -8.90
C LYS A 64 -7.67 5.79 -9.70
N ILE A 65 -6.53 5.59 -9.05
CA ILE A 65 -5.39 4.94 -9.69
C ILE A 65 -5.73 3.50 -10.05
N LEU A 66 -6.37 2.77 -9.15
CA LEU A 66 -6.77 1.39 -9.40
C LEU A 66 -7.75 1.30 -10.55
N VAL A 67 -8.71 2.22 -10.62
CA VAL A 67 -9.70 2.25 -11.70
C VAL A 67 -9.01 2.52 -13.03
N ASN A 68 -8.10 3.47 -13.09
CA ASN A 68 -7.44 3.86 -14.34
C ASN A 68 -6.45 2.83 -14.84
N VAL A 69 -5.71 2.19 -13.94
CA VAL A 69 -4.70 1.19 -14.32
C VAL A 69 -5.30 -0.20 -14.35
N GLY A 70 -6.44 -0.37 -13.68
CA GLY A 70 -7.07 -1.67 -13.56
C GLY A 70 -6.33 -2.52 -12.55
N CYS A 71 -5.94 -3.70 -12.97
CA CYS A 71 -5.23 -4.62 -12.10
C CYS A 71 -3.73 -4.31 -12.14
N PHE A 72 -3.14 -3.97 -10.99
CA PHE A 72 -1.69 -3.76 -10.93
C PHE A 72 -0.99 -5.09 -10.85
N ARG A 73 -0.56 -5.58 -11.98
CA ARG A 73 0.14 -6.86 -12.04
C ARG A 73 1.62 -6.71 -11.77
N THR A 74 2.19 -5.56 -12.11
CA THR A 74 3.60 -5.32 -11.94
C THR A 74 3.84 -3.87 -11.57
N PHE A 75 4.99 -3.62 -10.92
CA PHE A 75 5.44 -2.26 -10.65
C PHE A 75 5.68 -1.47 -11.94
N ASN A 76 6.10 -2.16 -13.00
CA ASN A 76 6.37 -1.49 -14.27
C ASN A 76 5.13 -0.80 -14.80
N LYS A 77 3.99 -1.48 -14.74
CA LYS A 77 2.75 -0.91 -15.21
C LYS A 77 2.35 0.31 -14.41
N LEU A 78 2.50 0.23 -13.09
CA LEU A 78 2.22 1.36 -12.23
C LEU A 78 3.19 2.51 -12.49
N ASN A 79 4.47 2.22 -12.65
CA ASN A 79 5.47 3.25 -12.94
C ASN A 79 5.18 3.96 -14.25
N GLU A 80 4.74 3.24 -15.27
CA GLU A 80 4.34 3.85 -16.54
C GLU A 80 3.18 4.82 -16.31
N TYR A 81 2.20 4.41 -15.54
CA TYR A 81 1.04 5.26 -15.22
C TYR A 81 1.48 6.53 -14.49
N LEU A 82 2.45 6.41 -13.59
CA LEU A 82 2.94 7.54 -12.79
C LEU A 82 3.96 8.41 -13.51
N GLY A 83 4.23 8.17 -14.78
CA GLY A 83 5.12 9.01 -15.56
C GLY A 83 6.45 8.40 -15.87
N GLY A 84 6.55 7.10 -15.83
CA GLY A 84 7.72 6.40 -16.33
C GLY A 84 8.91 6.37 -15.39
N LYS A 85 8.66 6.41 -14.12
CA LYS A 85 9.77 6.28 -13.18
C LYS A 85 10.10 4.85 -12.87
#